data_9a0f389ba8573e684c79e2f1cfc05cce
#
_entry.id   9a0f389ba8573e684c79e2f1cfc05cce
#
_cell.length_a   1.000
_cell.length_b   1.000
_cell.length_c   1.000
_cell.angle_alpha   90.00
_cell.angle_beta   90.00
_cell.angle_gamma   90.00
#
_symmetry.space_group_name_H-M   'P 1'
#
loop_
_entity.id
_entity.type
_entity.pdbx_description
1 polymer ?
#
loop_
_entity_poly.entity_id
_entity_poly.type
_entity_poly.pdbx_seq_one_letter_code
_entity_poly.pdbx_strand_id
1 'polypeptide(L)'
;MTSSLPLLSIPYVPLNKIIDFMESSSLVSMSLCSQKSRSVIKTHRRKSIDGRLHISYNDERFHISFNTFLEQFPVLGVINLSKMPSSVREECIKLNGKQVPVRLNSQRGFLLTYWEDEVEGLKSLTDYITSLFNIDVLEITFTKKSIWMIDWVNSRQQTPIATASCEKWEDTLTEEEYTHILKNCRSSFETAIYPSPPPNFSFHENFRQIDCFIIHKSGWVTIDNLLTMDGIEIILQKSSLTCIQINIFLKHWLAGGCPRLKLMLVETGSVDFNAIFMDLQDNVVLVEDMRKYTSPFGSEQHLINGFDLQREDGAIATVCYDGY
;
A
#
# COMPACT_ATOMS: atom_id res chain seq x y z
N MET A 1 41.86 -7.40 20.72
CA MET A 1 41.93 -7.49 19.23
C MET A 1 40.87 -8.49 18.80
N THR A 2 39.72 -8.02 18.37
CA THR A 2 38.69 -8.88 17.78
C THR A 2 39.08 -9.12 16.33
N SER A 3 39.57 -10.34 16.02
CA SER A 3 39.81 -10.73 14.62
C SER A 3 38.48 -10.74 13.89
N SER A 4 38.31 -9.84 12.94
CA SER A 4 37.14 -9.86 12.06
C SER A 4 37.16 -11.16 11.25
N LEU A 5 36.11 -11.96 11.36
CA LEU A 5 35.94 -13.17 10.55
C LEU A 5 35.80 -12.76 9.10
N PRO A 6 36.70 -13.18 8.18
CA PRO A 6 36.57 -12.81 6.77
C PRO A 6 35.45 -13.63 6.12
N LEU A 7 34.22 -13.12 6.17
CA LEU A 7 33.01 -13.80 5.67
C LEU A 7 33.20 -14.39 4.26
N LEU A 8 33.87 -13.66 3.39
CA LEU A 8 34.11 -14.08 1.99
C LEU A 8 35.20 -15.17 1.85
N SER A 9 35.83 -15.59 2.94
CA SER A 9 36.80 -16.71 2.98
C SER A 9 36.17 -18.01 3.55
N ILE A 10 34.89 -17.95 3.94
CA ILE A 10 34.15 -19.13 4.44
C ILE A 10 33.87 -20.07 3.25
N PRO A 11 33.96 -21.42 3.43
CA PRO A 11 33.61 -22.38 2.41
C PRO A 11 32.16 -22.22 1.93
N TYR A 12 31.91 -22.59 0.67
CA TYR A 12 30.65 -22.35 -0.06
C TYR A 12 29.39 -22.78 0.71
N VAL A 13 29.35 -24.00 1.27
CA VAL A 13 28.13 -24.54 1.91
C VAL A 13 27.72 -23.75 3.16
N PRO A 14 28.63 -23.49 4.14
CA PRO A 14 28.27 -22.66 5.28
C PRO A 14 28.02 -21.20 4.91
N LEU A 15 28.71 -20.65 3.88
CA LEU A 15 28.47 -19.29 3.42
C LEU A 15 27.03 -19.11 2.91
N ASN A 16 26.50 -20.05 2.11
CA ASN A 16 25.12 -20.00 1.65
C ASN A 16 24.11 -20.00 2.80
N LYS A 17 24.33 -20.87 3.79
CA LYS A 17 23.47 -20.92 4.97
C LYS A 17 23.49 -19.59 5.73
N ILE A 18 24.68 -19.00 5.94
CA ILE A 18 24.80 -17.69 6.60
C ILE A 18 24.01 -16.63 5.80
N ILE A 19 24.19 -16.56 4.48
CA ILE A 19 23.46 -15.60 3.62
C ILE A 19 21.95 -15.81 3.68
N ASP A 20 21.48 -17.06 3.69
CA ASP A 20 20.06 -17.37 3.75
C ASP A 20 19.40 -17.02 5.10
N PHE A 21 20.19 -16.99 6.19
CA PHE A 21 19.72 -16.59 7.52
C PHE A 21 19.90 -15.11 7.84
N MET A 22 20.63 -14.35 7.00
CA MET A 22 20.82 -12.91 7.21
C MET A 22 19.54 -12.14 6.90
N GLU A 23 19.26 -11.12 7.70
CA GLU A 23 18.18 -10.17 7.47
C GLU A 23 18.43 -9.35 6.19
N SER A 24 17.36 -8.93 5.54
CA SER A 24 17.42 -8.18 4.28
C SER A 24 18.22 -6.88 4.39
N SER A 25 18.10 -6.14 5.51
CA SER A 25 18.88 -4.93 5.80
C SER A 25 20.38 -5.19 5.88
N SER A 26 20.77 -6.28 6.55
CA SER A 26 22.16 -6.72 6.68
C SER A 26 22.73 -7.14 5.32
N LEU A 27 21.96 -7.87 4.51
CA LEU A 27 22.35 -8.27 3.16
C LEU A 27 22.57 -7.07 2.24
N VAL A 28 21.66 -6.09 2.27
CA VAL A 28 21.81 -4.86 1.49
C VAL A 28 23.05 -4.10 1.95
N SER A 29 23.22 -3.88 3.25
CA SER A 29 24.40 -3.20 3.80
C SER A 29 25.70 -3.89 3.37
N MET A 30 25.77 -5.22 3.49
CA MET A 30 26.93 -6.01 3.07
C MET A 30 27.16 -5.92 1.54
N SER A 31 26.09 -5.92 0.75
CA SER A 31 26.22 -5.82 -0.72
C SER A 31 26.77 -4.46 -1.18
N LEU A 32 26.50 -3.41 -0.42
CA LEU A 32 27.00 -2.05 -0.70
C LEU A 32 28.47 -1.85 -0.32
N CYS A 33 29.05 -2.73 0.52
CA CYS A 33 30.47 -2.63 0.91
C CYS A 33 31.43 -2.92 -0.25
N SER A 34 31.09 -3.84 -1.17
CA SER A 34 31.94 -4.15 -2.33
C SER A 34 31.18 -4.88 -3.43
N GLN A 35 31.71 -4.78 -4.67
CA GLN A 35 31.16 -5.56 -5.79
C GLN A 35 31.27 -7.07 -5.57
N LYS A 36 32.33 -7.54 -4.87
CA LYS A 36 32.51 -8.95 -4.53
C LYS A 36 31.41 -9.41 -3.60
N SER A 37 31.09 -8.66 -2.53
CA SER A 37 29.99 -8.95 -1.63
C SER A 37 28.65 -9.00 -2.35
N ARG A 38 28.38 -8.00 -3.24
CA ARG A 38 27.18 -7.98 -4.08
C ARG A 38 27.05 -9.22 -4.94
N SER A 39 28.13 -9.61 -5.64
CA SER A 39 28.15 -10.80 -6.48
C SER A 39 27.88 -12.07 -5.67
N VAL A 40 28.52 -12.19 -4.52
CA VAL A 40 28.33 -13.34 -3.63
C VAL A 40 26.87 -13.46 -3.17
N ILE A 41 26.26 -12.37 -2.72
CA ILE A 41 24.86 -12.38 -2.29
C ILE A 41 23.95 -12.76 -3.47
N LYS A 42 24.11 -12.10 -4.62
CA LYS A 42 23.31 -12.36 -5.81
C LYS A 42 23.39 -13.81 -6.30
N THR A 43 24.56 -14.44 -6.17
CA THR A 43 24.81 -15.80 -6.68
C THR A 43 24.41 -16.87 -5.67
N HIS A 44 24.54 -16.59 -4.37
CA HIS A 44 24.46 -17.63 -3.33
C HIS A 44 23.21 -17.60 -2.50
N ARG A 45 22.46 -16.50 -2.50
CA ARG A 45 21.17 -16.46 -1.84
C ARG A 45 20.17 -17.36 -2.58
N ARG A 46 19.60 -18.32 -1.88
CA ARG A 46 18.59 -19.27 -2.38
C ARG A 46 17.21 -19.00 -1.79
N LYS A 47 17.16 -18.43 -0.58
CA LYS A 47 15.91 -18.09 0.08
C LYS A 47 15.31 -16.83 -0.57
N SER A 48 14.03 -16.87 -0.88
CA SER A 48 13.28 -15.67 -1.28
C SER A 48 13.35 -14.60 -0.19
N ILE A 49 13.19 -13.35 -0.57
CA ILE A 49 12.99 -12.28 0.41
C ILE A 49 11.61 -12.47 1.03
N ASP A 50 11.53 -12.49 2.34
CA ASP A 50 10.28 -12.45 3.06
C ASP A 50 9.73 -11.01 2.97
N GLY A 51 8.51 -10.87 2.46
CA GLY A 51 7.86 -9.57 2.30
C GLY A 51 7.89 -8.99 0.89
N ARG A 52 7.15 -7.91 0.72
CA ARG A 52 7.00 -7.16 -0.52
C ARG A 52 7.93 -5.95 -0.50
N LEU A 53 8.62 -5.69 -1.61
CA LEU A 53 9.42 -4.47 -1.74
C LEU A 53 8.50 -3.26 -1.76
N HIS A 54 8.66 -2.42 -0.78
CA HIS A 54 7.91 -1.20 -0.57
C HIS A 54 8.81 0.02 -0.70
N ILE A 55 8.36 1.01 -1.44
CA ILE A 55 8.97 2.33 -1.48
C ILE A 55 7.98 3.36 -0.95
N SER A 56 8.43 4.24 -0.08
CA SER A 56 7.58 5.24 0.56
C SER A 56 8.21 6.61 0.62
N TYR A 57 7.36 7.64 0.56
CA TYR A 57 7.72 9.02 0.88
C TYR A 57 6.88 9.50 2.05
N ASN A 58 7.52 9.70 3.18
CA ASN A 58 6.92 10.25 4.39
C ASN A 58 7.93 11.14 5.12
N ASP A 59 7.45 12.06 5.94
CA ASP A 59 8.28 12.98 6.73
C ASP A 59 9.45 13.60 5.96
N GLU A 60 9.21 13.99 4.70
CA GLU A 60 10.19 14.56 3.78
C GLU A 60 11.41 13.65 3.51
N ARG A 61 11.20 12.33 3.50
CA ARG A 61 12.23 11.34 3.21
C ARG A 61 11.66 10.20 2.38
N PHE A 62 12.51 9.62 1.55
CA PHE A 62 12.17 8.35 0.93
C PHE A 62 12.71 7.19 1.76
N HIS A 63 11.94 6.13 1.83
CA HIS A 63 12.33 4.88 2.45
C HIS A 63 12.14 3.71 1.50
N ILE A 64 13.03 2.74 1.61
CA ILE A 64 12.90 1.45 0.95
C ILE A 64 12.86 0.41 2.05
N SER A 65 11.84 -0.43 2.04
CA SER A 65 11.59 -1.45 3.06
C SER A 65 11.11 -2.76 2.43
N PHE A 66 11.15 -3.83 3.21
CA PHE A 66 10.40 -5.03 2.93
C PHE A 66 9.24 -5.09 3.92
N ASN A 67 8.03 -5.20 3.42
CA ASN A 67 6.83 -5.28 4.22
C ASN A 67 6.31 -6.71 4.21
N THR A 68 6.12 -7.27 5.38
CA THR A 68 5.26 -8.43 5.59
C THR A 68 3.86 -7.94 5.97
N PHE A 69 2.94 -8.85 6.10
CA PHE A 69 1.59 -8.52 6.58
C PHE A 69 1.56 -7.87 7.97
N LEU A 70 2.53 -8.17 8.82
CA LEU A 70 2.55 -7.74 10.23
C LEU A 70 3.57 -6.63 10.49
N GLU A 71 4.65 -6.55 9.71
CA GLU A 71 5.80 -5.72 10.05
C GLU A 71 6.43 -5.08 8.82
N GLN A 72 6.97 -3.90 9.02
CA GLN A 72 7.78 -3.18 8.04
C GLN A 72 9.26 -3.24 8.43
N PHE A 73 10.10 -3.74 7.54
CA PHE A 73 11.55 -3.86 7.72
C PHE A 73 12.26 -2.81 6.86
N PRO A 74 12.61 -1.63 7.43
CA PRO A 74 13.36 -0.61 6.69
C PRO A 74 14.74 -1.15 6.29
N VAL A 75 15.14 -0.84 5.07
CA VAL A 75 16.41 -1.30 4.48
C VAL A 75 17.33 -0.12 4.16
N LEU A 76 16.79 0.90 3.52
CA LEU A 76 17.50 2.11 3.14
C LEU A 76 16.61 3.34 3.32
N GLY A 77 17.25 4.45 3.71
CA GLY A 77 16.63 5.79 3.69
C GLY A 77 17.36 6.69 2.70
N VAL A 78 16.60 7.56 2.02
CA VAL A 78 17.14 8.60 1.13
C VAL A 78 16.82 9.95 1.72
N ILE A 79 17.84 10.76 1.91
CA ILE A 79 17.74 12.07 2.57
C ILE A 79 18.50 13.10 1.72
N ASN A 80 17.99 14.32 1.70
CA ASN A 80 18.69 15.40 1.04
C ASN A 80 20.05 15.67 1.69
N LEU A 81 21.09 15.86 0.88
CA LEU A 81 22.46 16.08 1.35
C LEU A 81 22.57 17.30 2.28
N SER A 82 21.74 18.34 2.08
CA SER A 82 21.70 19.52 2.96
C SER A 82 21.28 19.22 4.40
N LYS A 83 20.61 18.09 4.64
CA LYS A 83 20.19 17.63 5.97
C LYS A 83 21.24 16.73 6.66
N MET A 84 22.42 16.57 6.04
CA MET A 84 23.51 15.78 6.62
C MET A 84 24.12 16.51 7.81
N PRO A 85 24.22 15.87 8.99
CA PRO A 85 24.83 16.51 10.16
C PRO A 85 26.33 16.74 9.96
N SER A 86 26.82 17.95 10.20
CA SER A 86 28.23 18.34 10.03
C SER A 86 29.22 17.65 10.98
N SER A 87 28.71 16.95 12.02
CA SER A 87 29.53 16.27 13.03
C SER A 87 29.87 14.81 12.72
N VAL A 88 29.45 14.29 11.57
CA VAL A 88 29.57 12.86 11.23
C VAL A 88 30.79 12.65 10.32
N ARG A 89 31.61 11.63 10.65
CA ARG A 89 32.63 11.10 9.73
C ARG A 89 31.94 10.62 8.46
N GLU A 90 32.29 11.16 7.32
CA GLU A 90 31.72 10.78 6.02
C GLU A 90 32.17 9.35 5.66
N GLU A 91 31.30 8.38 5.92
CA GLU A 91 31.40 7.07 5.30
C GLU A 91 30.70 7.16 3.94
N CYS A 92 31.30 6.63 2.90
CA CYS A 92 30.73 6.62 1.55
C CYS A 92 30.63 5.22 0.99
N ILE A 93 29.54 4.98 0.26
CA ILE A 93 29.40 3.82 -0.62
C ILE A 93 29.58 4.24 -2.07
N LYS A 94 30.01 3.31 -2.91
CA LYS A 94 30.09 3.54 -4.36
C LYS A 94 28.87 2.91 -5.04
N LEU A 95 27.97 3.74 -5.58
CA LEU A 95 26.79 3.31 -6.31
C LEU A 95 26.76 3.92 -7.71
N ASN A 96 26.68 3.07 -8.74
CA ASN A 96 26.65 3.50 -10.15
C ASN A 96 27.77 4.51 -10.51
N GLY A 97 28.95 4.32 -9.93
CA GLY A 97 30.12 5.20 -10.15
C GLY A 97 30.17 6.46 -9.28
N LYS A 98 29.09 6.81 -8.59
CA LYS A 98 29.01 7.95 -7.67
C LYS A 98 29.43 7.56 -6.26
N GLN A 99 30.08 8.48 -5.53
CA GLN A 99 30.32 8.38 -4.09
C GLN A 99 29.10 8.94 -3.37
N VAL A 100 28.41 8.11 -2.60
CA VAL A 100 27.19 8.48 -1.86
C VAL A 100 27.51 8.43 -0.37
N PRO A 101 27.40 9.58 0.35
CA PRO A 101 27.57 9.60 1.79
C PRO A 101 26.50 8.76 2.48
N VAL A 102 26.90 8.00 3.51
CA VAL A 102 26.01 7.13 4.25
C VAL A 102 26.20 7.23 5.75
N ARG A 103 25.14 6.91 6.48
CA ARG A 103 25.16 6.78 7.94
C ARG A 103 24.28 5.62 8.38
N LEU A 104 24.74 4.86 9.36
CA LEU A 104 23.90 3.86 10.01
C LEU A 104 22.87 4.55 10.93
N ASN A 105 21.60 4.28 10.74
CA ASN A 105 20.57 4.58 11.71
C ASN A 105 20.67 3.55 12.85
N SER A 106 21.34 3.91 13.95
CA SER A 106 21.61 3.02 15.06
C SER A 106 20.38 2.55 15.82
N GLN A 107 19.27 3.29 15.73
CA GLN A 107 18.02 2.92 16.41
C GLN A 107 17.25 1.83 15.64
N ARG A 108 17.33 1.85 14.31
CA ARG A 108 16.56 0.97 13.44
C ARG A 108 17.40 0.01 12.60
N GLY A 109 18.73 0.09 12.66
CA GLY A 109 19.66 -0.85 12.04
C GLY A 109 19.74 -0.80 10.51
N PHE A 110 19.33 0.30 9.85
CA PHE A 110 19.42 0.43 8.40
C PHE A 110 20.26 1.66 7.97
N LEU A 111 20.73 1.69 6.72
CA LEU A 111 21.56 2.77 6.19
C LEU A 111 20.72 3.95 5.71
N LEU A 112 21.10 5.15 6.12
CA LEU A 112 20.67 6.42 5.53
C LEU A 112 21.68 6.83 4.47
N THR A 113 21.21 7.25 3.31
CA THR A 113 22.02 7.71 2.18
C THR A 113 21.67 9.17 1.90
N TYR A 114 22.68 9.98 1.57
CA TYR A 114 22.51 11.41 1.36
C TYR A 114 22.76 11.80 -0.09
N TRP A 115 21.80 12.51 -0.70
CA TRP A 115 21.75 12.80 -2.12
C TRP A 115 21.48 14.28 -2.35
N GLU A 116 22.09 14.85 -3.40
CA GLU A 116 21.74 16.20 -3.87
C GLU A 116 20.31 16.19 -4.45
N ASP A 117 19.98 15.16 -5.23
CA ASP A 117 18.65 14.87 -5.74
C ASP A 117 18.12 13.57 -5.11
N GLU A 118 17.14 13.70 -4.20
CA GLU A 118 16.51 12.57 -3.50
C GLU A 118 15.72 11.66 -4.45
N VAL A 119 15.18 12.21 -5.54
CA VAL A 119 14.45 11.42 -6.56
C VAL A 119 15.42 10.51 -7.30
N GLU A 120 16.59 11.03 -7.72
CA GLU A 120 17.65 10.23 -8.29
C GLU A 120 18.14 9.16 -7.31
N GLY A 121 18.27 9.54 -6.03
CA GLY A 121 18.67 8.63 -4.95
C GLY A 121 17.71 7.46 -4.81
N LEU A 122 16.41 7.73 -4.71
CA LEU A 122 15.39 6.69 -4.62
C LEU A 122 15.44 5.75 -5.85
N LYS A 123 15.47 6.32 -7.04
CA LYS A 123 15.51 5.53 -8.29
C LYS A 123 16.73 4.63 -8.34
N SER A 124 17.92 5.18 -8.07
CA SER A 124 19.19 4.43 -8.10
C SER A 124 19.23 3.30 -7.09
N LEU A 125 18.76 3.53 -5.87
CA LEU A 125 18.72 2.51 -4.82
C LEU A 125 17.65 1.45 -5.07
N THR A 126 16.48 1.83 -5.58
CA THR A 126 15.44 0.87 -5.97
C THR A 126 15.93 -0.04 -7.07
N ASP A 127 16.58 0.49 -8.10
CA ASP A 127 17.18 -0.32 -9.18
C ASP A 127 18.27 -1.25 -8.66
N TYR A 128 19.05 -0.77 -7.68
CA TYR A 128 20.05 -1.60 -7.02
C TYR A 128 19.44 -2.80 -6.30
N ILE A 129 18.39 -2.56 -5.47
CA ILE A 129 17.74 -3.61 -4.67
C ILE A 129 16.99 -4.60 -5.57
N THR A 130 16.20 -4.09 -6.53
CA THR A 130 15.47 -4.95 -7.48
C THR A 130 16.42 -5.82 -8.29
N SER A 131 17.56 -5.28 -8.71
CA SER A 131 18.62 -6.07 -9.38
C SER A 131 19.33 -7.06 -8.45
N LEU A 132 19.54 -6.69 -7.18
CA LEU A 132 20.22 -7.56 -6.21
C LEU A 132 19.42 -8.82 -5.91
N PHE A 133 18.11 -8.66 -5.71
CA PHE A 133 17.22 -9.73 -5.27
C PHE A 133 16.33 -10.30 -6.40
N ASN A 134 16.38 -9.72 -7.58
CA ASN A 134 15.54 -10.06 -8.72
C ASN A 134 14.04 -10.02 -8.39
N ILE A 135 13.60 -8.88 -7.88
CA ILE A 135 12.22 -8.62 -7.44
C ILE A 135 11.73 -7.28 -7.99
N ASP A 136 10.41 -7.11 -8.08
CA ASP A 136 9.76 -5.85 -8.44
C ASP A 136 9.27 -5.09 -7.21
N VAL A 137 8.98 -3.80 -7.39
CA VAL A 137 8.28 -2.99 -6.39
C VAL A 137 6.82 -3.42 -6.35
N LEU A 138 6.34 -3.86 -5.19
CA LEU A 138 4.96 -4.30 -5.02
C LEU A 138 4.10 -3.34 -4.21
N GLU A 139 4.74 -2.46 -3.42
CA GLU A 139 4.02 -1.50 -2.59
C GLU A 139 4.60 -0.10 -2.75
N ILE A 140 3.72 0.90 -2.82
CA ILE A 140 4.09 2.31 -2.82
C ILE A 140 3.24 3.08 -1.81
N THR A 141 3.91 3.94 -1.03
CA THR A 141 3.26 4.96 -0.21
C THR A 141 3.78 6.32 -0.63
N PHE A 142 2.88 7.22 -1.01
CA PHE A 142 3.23 8.50 -1.55
C PHE A 142 2.35 9.62 -0.98
N THR A 143 2.78 10.86 -1.21
CA THR A 143 2.03 12.08 -0.88
C THR A 143 1.89 12.91 -2.14
N LYS A 144 1.20 14.06 -2.06
CA LYS A 144 1.13 15.04 -3.16
C LYS A 144 2.48 15.32 -3.82
N LYS A 145 3.57 15.41 -3.04
CA LYS A 145 4.92 15.70 -3.54
C LYS A 145 5.56 14.56 -4.32
N SER A 146 5.04 13.35 -4.22
CA SER A 146 5.64 12.14 -4.79
C SER A 146 4.68 11.31 -5.65
N ILE A 147 3.60 11.89 -6.15
CA ILE A 147 2.64 11.25 -7.08
C ILE A 147 3.35 10.70 -8.32
N TRP A 148 4.44 11.32 -8.77
CA TRP A 148 5.28 10.84 -9.88
C TRP A 148 5.78 9.40 -9.70
N MET A 149 5.80 8.87 -8.47
CA MET A 149 6.20 7.48 -8.20
C MET A 149 5.29 6.48 -8.91
N ILE A 150 4.01 6.78 -9.09
CA ILE A 150 3.05 5.94 -9.81
C ILE A 150 3.53 5.67 -11.23
N ASP A 151 3.80 6.73 -12.00
CA ASP A 151 4.23 6.61 -13.40
C ASP A 151 5.60 5.98 -13.51
N TRP A 152 6.51 6.36 -12.62
CA TRP A 152 7.85 5.79 -12.63
C TRP A 152 7.83 4.29 -12.37
N VAL A 153 7.11 3.81 -11.36
CA VAL A 153 7.04 2.37 -11.07
C VAL A 153 6.32 1.63 -12.20
N ASN A 154 5.21 2.17 -12.71
CA ASN A 154 4.50 1.59 -13.85
C ASN A 154 5.37 1.50 -15.13
N SER A 155 6.29 2.44 -15.34
CA SER A 155 7.15 2.46 -16.52
C SER A 155 8.35 1.51 -16.45
N ARG A 156 8.82 1.18 -15.24
CA ARG A 156 10.05 0.40 -15.04
C ARG A 156 9.84 -1.11 -14.93
N GLN A 157 8.61 -1.57 -14.72
CA GLN A 157 8.31 -2.98 -14.50
C GLN A 157 6.99 -3.40 -15.17
N GLN A 158 6.83 -4.69 -15.45
CA GLN A 158 5.60 -5.26 -15.98
C GLN A 158 4.66 -5.75 -14.87
N THR A 159 5.21 -6.15 -13.73
CA THR A 159 4.43 -6.57 -12.57
C THR A 159 3.62 -5.41 -12.03
N PRO A 160 2.29 -5.51 -11.88
CA PRO A 160 1.49 -4.44 -11.31
C PRO A 160 1.85 -4.23 -9.83
N ILE A 161 1.70 -2.99 -9.37
CA ILE A 161 1.77 -2.65 -7.95
C ILE A 161 0.66 -3.43 -7.24
N ALA A 162 0.94 -4.07 -6.11
CA ALA A 162 -0.08 -4.73 -5.31
C ALA A 162 -0.83 -3.71 -4.44
N THR A 163 -0.11 -2.89 -3.68
CA THR A 163 -0.68 -1.92 -2.75
C THR A 163 -0.17 -0.52 -3.04
N ALA A 164 -1.08 0.45 -3.11
CA ALA A 164 -0.76 1.85 -3.27
C ALA A 164 -1.53 2.71 -2.27
N SER A 165 -0.82 3.50 -1.48
CA SER A 165 -1.41 4.41 -0.49
C SER A 165 -0.97 5.85 -0.74
N CYS A 166 -1.95 6.74 -0.95
CA CYS A 166 -1.73 8.18 -0.94
C CYS A 166 -1.98 8.71 0.46
N GLU A 167 -0.90 9.03 1.18
CA GLU A 167 -0.92 9.48 2.56
C GLU A 167 -1.09 11.01 2.67
N LYS A 168 -1.10 11.52 3.93
CA LYS A 168 -1.30 12.92 4.32
C LYS A 168 -2.72 13.42 4.10
N TRP A 169 -3.56 13.05 5.01
CA TRP A 169 -4.98 13.44 5.07
C TRP A 169 -5.24 14.95 5.24
N GLU A 170 -4.23 15.74 5.63
CA GLU A 170 -4.31 17.20 5.67
C GLU A 170 -4.14 17.84 4.28
N ASP A 171 -3.55 17.12 3.31
CA ASP A 171 -3.33 17.63 1.97
C ASP A 171 -4.66 17.74 1.20
N THR A 172 -4.73 18.75 0.33
CA THR A 172 -5.75 18.84 -0.72
C THR A 172 -5.07 18.70 -2.07
N LEU A 173 -5.51 17.72 -2.84
CA LEU A 173 -5.00 17.48 -4.19
C LEU A 173 -5.72 18.38 -5.19
N THR A 174 -5.07 18.69 -6.32
CA THR A 174 -5.77 19.30 -7.46
C THR A 174 -6.65 18.28 -8.18
N GLU A 175 -7.51 18.73 -9.08
CA GLU A 175 -8.34 17.84 -9.89
C GLU A 175 -7.50 16.90 -10.74
N GLU A 176 -6.44 17.43 -11.36
CA GLU A 176 -5.51 16.64 -12.16
C GLU A 176 -4.79 15.58 -11.34
N GLU A 177 -4.29 15.95 -10.15
CA GLU A 177 -3.59 15.04 -9.25
C GLU A 177 -4.51 13.90 -8.77
N TYR A 178 -5.75 14.25 -8.35
CA TYR A 178 -6.71 13.27 -7.86
C TYR A 178 -7.17 12.32 -8.99
N THR A 179 -7.48 12.88 -10.15
CA THR A 179 -7.83 12.12 -11.36
C THR A 179 -6.68 11.22 -11.81
N HIS A 180 -5.44 11.73 -11.74
CA HIS A 180 -4.24 10.96 -12.07
C HIS A 180 -4.10 9.71 -11.19
N ILE A 181 -4.29 9.85 -9.87
CA ILE A 181 -4.28 8.72 -8.95
C ILE A 181 -5.36 7.71 -9.33
N LEU A 182 -6.60 8.15 -9.51
CA LEU A 182 -7.72 7.26 -9.85
C LEU A 182 -7.50 6.49 -11.15
N LYS A 183 -6.87 7.11 -12.15
CA LYS A 183 -6.65 6.51 -13.48
C LYS A 183 -5.38 5.66 -13.56
N ASN A 184 -4.28 6.10 -12.96
CA ASN A 184 -2.95 5.58 -13.23
C ASN A 184 -2.36 4.74 -12.09
N CYS A 185 -2.93 4.84 -10.88
CA CYS A 185 -2.51 3.98 -9.78
C CYS A 185 -3.01 2.55 -10.03
N ARG A 186 -2.24 1.73 -10.76
CA ARG A 186 -2.62 0.37 -11.20
C ARG A 186 -2.33 -0.67 -10.12
N SER A 187 -2.79 -0.45 -8.90
CA SER A 187 -2.72 -1.48 -7.86
C SER A 187 -3.76 -2.57 -8.12
N SER A 188 -3.37 -3.81 -7.90
CA SER A 188 -4.25 -4.98 -8.11
C SER A 188 -4.91 -5.44 -6.82
N PHE A 189 -4.33 -5.13 -5.67
CA PHE A 189 -4.75 -5.63 -4.37
C PHE A 189 -5.41 -4.52 -3.53
N GLU A 190 -4.74 -3.40 -3.29
CA GLU A 190 -5.28 -2.31 -2.47
C GLU A 190 -4.91 -0.93 -3.03
N THR A 191 -5.90 -0.04 -3.04
CA THR A 191 -5.68 1.41 -3.24
C THR A 191 -6.33 2.17 -2.10
N ALA A 192 -5.53 2.96 -1.37
CA ALA A 192 -6.01 3.84 -0.30
C ALA A 192 -5.72 5.31 -0.62
N ILE A 193 -6.73 6.19 -0.49
CA ILE A 193 -6.61 7.62 -0.77
C ILE A 193 -7.12 8.39 0.45
N TYR A 194 -6.18 9.02 1.18
CA TYR A 194 -6.46 9.79 2.39
C TYR A 194 -6.65 11.30 2.16
N PRO A 195 -5.92 11.96 1.23
CA PRO A 195 -6.07 13.38 0.97
C PRO A 195 -7.46 13.78 0.50
N SER A 196 -7.79 15.07 0.71
CA SER A 196 -9.03 15.64 0.19
C SER A 196 -8.93 15.87 -1.33
N PRO A 197 -10.00 15.59 -2.08
CA PRO A 197 -10.13 16.10 -3.44
C PRO A 197 -10.34 17.63 -3.40
N PRO A 198 -10.21 18.33 -4.54
CA PRO A 198 -10.57 19.75 -4.59
C PRO A 198 -12.09 19.93 -4.40
N PRO A 199 -12.55 21.13 -4.03
CA PRO A 199 -13.97 21.43 -3.97
C PRO A 199 -14.68 21.13 -5.31
N ASN A 200 -15.88 20.55 -5.23
CA ASN A 200 -16.70 20.17 -6.39
C ASN A 200 -16.05 19.14 -7.33
N PHE A 201 -15.11 18.36 -6.84
CA PHE A 201 -14.52 17.26 -7.61
C PHE A 201 -15.61 16.27 -8.04
N SER A 202 -15.51 15.81 -9.27
CA SER A 202 -16.38 14.77 -9.83
C SER A 202 -15.55 13.82 -10.70
N PHE A 203 -15.88 12.56 -10.68
CA PHE A 203 -15.25 11.54 -11.50
C PHE A 203 -16.30 10.84 -12.35
N HIS A 204 -16.16 10.91 -13.68
CA HIS A 204 -17.19 10.47 -14.63
C HIS A 204 -16.83 9.18 -15.37
N GLU A 205 -15.68 8.60 -15.07
CA GLU A 205 -15.26 7.35 -15.68
C GLU A 205 -15.60 6.16 -14.78
N ASN A 206 -15.68 4.98 -15.36
CA ASN A 206 -15.86 3.76 -14.58
C ASN A 206 -14.61 3.45 -13.77
N PHE A 207 -14.81 3.00 -12.54
CA PHE A 207 -13.72 2.49 -11.75
C PHE A 207 -13.21 1.18 -12.34
N ARG A 208 -11.90 1.01 -12.33
CA ARG A 208 -11.31 -0.27 -12.64
C ARG A 208 -11.48 -1.23 -11.47
N GLN A 209 -11.27 -2.49 -11.74
CA GLN A 209 -11.26 -3.54 -10.72
C GLN A 209 -10.08 -3.35 -9.75
N ILE A 210 -10.39 -3.20 -8.47
CA ILE A 210 -9.42 -3.12 -7.35
C ILE A 210 -9.99 -3.97 -6.23
N ASP A 211 -9.20 -4.89 -5.67
CA ASP A 211 -9.72 -5.81 -4.64
C ASP A 211 -10.13 -5.09 -3.36
N CYS A 212 -9.33 -4.13 -2.88
CA CYS A 212 -9.67 -3.28 -1.74
C CYS A 212 -9.53 -1.80 -2.13
N PHE A 213 -10.61 -1.03 -2.00
CA PHE A 213 -10.61 0.38 -2.33
C PHE A 213 -11.05 1.22 -1.12
N ILE A 214 -10.14 2.07 -0.63
CA ILE A 214 -10.32 2.91 0.55
C ILE A 214 -10.26 4.38 0.14
N ILE A 215 -11.34 5.13 0.35
CA ILE A 215 -11.41 6.57 0.12
C ILE A 215 -11.81 7.26 1.43
N HIS A 216 -10.86 7.97 2.04
CA HIS A 216 -11.09 8.63 3.33
C HIS A 216 -11.96 9.90 3.23
N LYS A 217 -11.93 10.61 2.09
CA LYS A 217 -12.75 11.79 1.82
C LYS A 217 -13.65 11.53 0.62
N SER A 218 -14.64 10.67 0.80
CA SER A 218 -15.45 10.15 -0.28
C SER A 218 -16.74 10.95 -0.56
N GLY A 219 -16.87 12.16 -0.03
CA GLY A 219 -18.06 13.00 -0.23
C GLY A 219 -18.41 13.34 -1.70
N TRP A 220 -17.47 13.13 -2.61
CA TRP A 220 -17.64 13.31 -4.05
C TRP A 220 -18.16 12.04 -4.78
N VAL A 221 -18.09 10.88 -4.12
CA VAL A 221 -18.53 9.62 -4.71
C VAL A 221 -20.04 9.61 -4.83
N THR A 222 -20.53 9.53 -6.06
CA THR A 222 -21.96 9.44 -6.37
C THR A 222 -22.44 8.00 -6.39
N ILE A 223 -23.76 7.80 -6.43
CA ILE A 223 -24.31 6.45 -6.60
C ILE A 223 -23.88 5.85 -7.94
N ASP A 224 -23.81 6.61 -9.02
CA ASP A 224 -23.34 6.13 -10.32
C ASP A 224 -21.88 5.65 -10.25
N ASN A 225 -21.03 6.35 -9.51
CA ASN A 225 -19.67 5.89 -9.25
C ASN A 225 -19.67 4.55 -8.49
N LEU A 226 -20.45 4.46 -7.40
CA LEU A 226 -20.50 3.26 -6.56
C LEU A 226 -20.96 2.01 -7.34
N LEU A 227 -21.93 2.18 -8.23
CA LEU A 227 -22.45 1.09 -9.06
C LEU A 227 -21.42 0.54 -10.08
N THR A 228 -20.35 1.29 -10.37
CA THR A 228 -19.25 0.86 -11.26
C THR A 228 -18.05 0.28 -10.53
N MET A 229 -18.03 0.34 -9.19
CA MET A 229 -16.93 -0.20 -8.38
C MET A 229 -17.03 -1.72 -8.30
N ASP A 230 -16.01 -2.43 -8.76
CA ASP A 230 -15.89 -3.89 -8.67
C ASP A 230 -14.74 -4.25 -7.72
N GLY A 231 -15.03 -4.29 -6.43
CA GLY A 231 -14.11 -4.61 -5.34
C GLY A 231 -14.58 -5.80 -4.51
N ILE A 232 -13.64 -6.38 -3.76
CA ILE A 232 -13.93 -7.31 -2.67
C ILE A 232 -14.30 -6.50 -1.42
N GLU A 233 -13.55 -5.42 -1.18
CA GLU A 233 -13.84 -4.46 -0.11
C GLU A 233 -13.89 -3.03 -0.66
N ILE A 234 -14.92 -2.29 -0.25
CA ILE A 234 -15.11 -0.87 -0.58
C ILE A 234 -15.32 -0.11 0.73
N ILE A 235 -14.43 0.81 1.04
CA ILE A 235 -14.46 1.60 2.27
C ILE A 235 -14.55 3.08 1.92
N LEU A 236 -15.69 3.70 2.18
CA LEU A 236 -15.99 5.09 1.88
C LEU A 236 -16.22 5.86 3.18
N GLN A 237 -15.19 6.58 3.64
CA GLN A 237 -15.29 7.43 4.82
C GLN A 237 -15.71 8.85 4.43
N LYS A 238 -16.44 9.53 5.32
CA LYS A 238 -17.00 10.87 5.10
C LYS A 238 -17.78 10.98 3.78
N SER A 239 -18.60 9.99 3.53
CA SER A 239 -19.44 9.92 2.33
C SER A 239 -20.62 10.88 2.41
N SER A 240 -21.07 11.37 1.25
CA SER A 240 -22.33 12.12 1.11
C SER A 240 -23.50 11.25 0.63
N LEU A 241 -23.30 9.92 0.50
CA LEU A 241 -24.34 9.00 0.08
C LEU A 241 -25.50 8.99 1.09
N THR A 242 -26.71 9.11 0.57
CA THR A 242 -27.95 9.08 1.36
C THR A 242 -28.46 7.66 1.52
N CYS A 243 -29.34 7.43 2.51
CA CYS A 243 -30.02 6.14 2.71
C CYS A 243 -30.78 5.68 1.45
N ILE A 244 -31.37 6.59 0.69
CA ILE A 244 -32.02 6.26 -0.60
C ILE A 244 -31.01 5.76 -1.64
N GLN A 245 -29.83 6.35 -1.69
CA GLN A 245 -28.77 5.88 -2.60
C GLN A 245 -28.20 4.53 -2.16
N ILE A 246 -28.10 4.28 -0.85
CA ILE A 246 -27.75 2.94 -0.34
C ILE A 246 -28.83 1.92 -0.74
N ASN A 247 -30.12 2.27 -0.68
CA ASN A 247 -31.20 1.41 -1.17
C ASN A 247 -31.02 1.07 -2.66
N ILE A 248 -30.68 2.06 -3.49
CA ILE A 248 -30.40 1.82 -4.94
C ILE A 248 -29.24 0.83 -5.09
N PHE A 249 -28.18 0.99 -4.30
CA PHE A 249 -27.05 0.05 -4.33
C PHE A 249 -27.46 -1.36 -3.91
N LEU A 250 -28.27 -1.52 -2.85
CA LEU A 250 -28.77 -2.82 -2.40
C LEU A 250 -29.64 -3.49 -3.47
N LYS A 251 -30.52 -2.74 -4.15
CA LYS A 251 -31.31 -3.25 -5.29
C LYS A 251 -30.41 -3.70 -6.44
N HIS A 252 -29.36 -2.94 -6.75
CA HIS A 252 -28.36 -3.34 -7.76
C HIS A 252 -27.62 -4.63 -7.35
N TRP A 253 -27.22 -4.74 -6.08
CA TRP A 253 -26.56 -5.94 -5.58
C TRP A 253 -27.49 -7.17 -5.64
N LEU A 254 -28.76 -7.02 -5.25
CA LEU A 254 -29.78 -8.07 -5.35
C LEU A 254 -30.00 -8.54 -6.79
N ALA A 255 -29.90 -7.62 -7.77
CA ALA A 255 -29.97 -7.93 -9.20
C ALA A 255 -28.70 -8.60 -9.76
N GLY A 256 -27.72 -8.94 -8.91
CA GLY A 256 -26.47 -9.59 -9.32
C GLY A 256 -25.29 -8.66 -9.57
N GLY A 257 -25.44 -7.36 -9.31
CA GLY A 257 -24.32 -6.39 -9.36
C GLY A 257 -23.26 -6.66 -8.30
N CYS A 258 -22.05 -6.15 -8.51
CA CYS A 258 -20.91 -6.27 -7.58
C CYS A 258 -20.69 -7.71 -7.08
N PRO A 259 -20.48 -8.69 -7.96
CA PRO A 259 -20.49 -10.12 -7.59
C PRO A 259 -19.31 -10.50 -6.68
N ARG A 260 -18.24 -9.72 -6.66
CA ARG A 260 -17.05 -9.95 -5.85
C ARG A 260 -17.14 -9.37 -4.44
N LEU A 261 -18.09 -8.48 -4.19
CA LEU A 261 -18.18 -7.72 -2.94
C LEU A 261 -18.39 -8.64 -1.73
N LYS A 262 -17.55 -8.46 -0.72
CA LYS A 262 -17.60 -9.13 0.58
C LYS A 262 -17.82 -8.17 1.73
N LEU A 263 -17.29 -6.93 1.61
CA LEU A 263 -17.45 -5.90 2.62
C LEU A 263 -17.63 -4.54 1.94
N MET A 264 -18.63 -3.79 2.38
CA MET A 264 -18.77 -2.37 2.06
C MET A 264 -19.00 -1.60 3.37
N LEU A 265 -18.08 -0.68 3.67
CA LEU A 265 -18.20 0.27 4.78
C LEU A 265 -18.47 1.65 4.20
N VAL A 266 -19.60 2.26 4.60
CA VAL A 266 -19.97 3.61 4.16
C VAL A 266 -20.29 4.45 5.40
N GLU A 267 -19.44 5.44 5.67
CA GLU A 267 -19.70 6.43 6.71
C GLU A 267 -20.71 7.47 6.19
N THR A 268 -21.90 7.51 6.77
CA THR A 268 -22.97 8.45 6.39
C THR A 268 -23.32 9.36 7.56
N GLY A 269 -23.93 10.52 7.27
CA GLY A 269 -24.33 11.48 8.32
C GLY A 269 -25.50 11.02 9.20
N SER A 270 -26.34 10.11 8.71
CA SER A 270 -27.48 9.55 9.46
C SER A 270 -27.94 8.26 8.82
N VAL A 271 -28.47 7.34 9.61
CA VAL A 271 -29.00 6.06 9.16
C VAL A 271 -30.50 5.99 9.41
N ASP A 272 -31.27 5.74 8.34
CA ASP A 272 -32.67 5.43 8.36
C ASP A 272 -32.95 4.09 7.66
N PHE A 273 -33.12 3.03 8.42
CA PHE A 273 -33.38 1.70 7.89
C PHE A 273 -34.66 1.59 7.07
N ASN A 274 -35.69 2.43 7.34
CA ASN A 274 -36.89 2.44 6.51
C ASN A 274 -36.56 2.92 5.07
N ALA A 275 -35.74 3.94 4.96
CA ALA A 275 -35.27 4.43 3.65
C ALA A 275 -34.30 3.46 2.97
N ILE A 276 -33.41 2.82 3.74
CA ILE A 276 -32.44 1.82 3.20
C ILE A 276 -33.18 0.58 2.65
N PHE A 277 -34.22 0.11 3.33
CA PHE A 277 -34.96 -1.10 2.93
C PHE A 277 -36.28 -0.81 2.20
N MET A 278 -36.50 0.40 1.73
CA MET A 278 -37.70 0.76 0.96
C MET A 278 -37.87 -0.18 -0.24
N ASP A 279 -39.05 -0.81 -0.34
CA ASP A 279 -39.43 -1.84 -1.34
C ASP A 279 -38.56 -3.13 -1.28
N LEU A 280 -37.88 -3.37 -0.16
CA LEU A 280 -37.09 -4.58 0.09
C LEU A 280 -37.56 -5.35 1.33
N GLN A 281 -38.64 -4.90 1.99
CA GLN A 281 -39.09 -5.40 3.31
C GLN A 281 -39.34 -6.92 3.31
N ASP A 282 -39.88 -7.46 2.23
CA ASP A 282 -40.13 -8.92 2.08
C ASP A 282 -38.88 -9.77 1.99
N ASN A 283 -37.75 -9.14 1.67
CA ASN A 283 -36.46 -9.80 1.50
C ASN A 283 -35.52 -9.64 2.70
N VAL A 284 -35.96 -8.90 3.73
CA VAL A 284 -35.14 -8.51 4.87
C VAL A 284 -35.47 -9.35 6.09
N VAL A 285 -34.47 -9.98 6.69
CA VAL A 285 -34.61 -10.80 7.91
C VAL A 285 -33.71 -10.23 9.01
N LEU A 286 -34.26 -9.88 10.14
CA LEU A 286 -33.48 -9.44 11.30
C LEU A 286 -32.61 -10.58 11.83
N VAL A 287 -31.35 -10.30 12.09
CA VAL A 287 -30.37 -11.23 12.63
C VAL A 287 -29.74 -10.65 13.89
N GLU A 288 -29.96 -11.33 15.04
CA GLU A 288 -29.42 -10.93 16.33
C GLU A 288 -28.03 -11.54 16.62
N ASP A 289 -27.67 -12.61 15.92
CA ASP A 289 -26.41 -13.30 16.11
C ASP A 289 -25.22 -12.46 15.59
N MET A 290 -24.13 -12.44 16.37
CA MET A 290 -22.88 -11.84 15.95
C MET A 290 -22.27 -12.62 14.79
N ARG A 291 -21.93 -11.92 13.72
CA ARG A 291 -21.18 -12.45 12.59
C ARG A 291 -19.78 -11.87 12.54
N LYS A 292 -18.82 -12.72 12.24
CA LYS A 292 -17.44 -12.33 12.06
C LYS A 292 -17.10 -12.35 10.58
N TYR A 293 -16.58 -11.22 10.09
CA TYR A 293 -15.95 -11.13 8.78
C TYR A 293 -14.43 -11.00 8.97
N THR A 294 -13.67 -11.88 8.33
CA THR A 294 -12.21 -11.80 8.29
C THR A 294 -11.80 -11.35 6.89
N SER A 295 -11.26 -10.15 6.81
CA SER A 295 -10.78 -9.55 5.59
C SER A 295 -9.58 -10.31 5.01
N PRO A 296 -9.52 -10.56 3.70
CA PRO A 296 -8.29 -11.04 3.06
C PRO A 296 -7.15 -10.00 3.13
N PHE A 297 -7.46 -8.75 3.52
CA PHE A 297 -6.51 -7.64 3.68
C PHE A 297 -6.09 -7.43 5.15
N GLY A 298 -6.54 -8.31 6.06
CA GLY A 298 -6.02 -8.42 7.42
C GLY A 298 -6.81 -7.74 8.52
N SER A 299 -7.92 -7.14 8.21
CA SER A 299 -8.83 -6.63 9.24
C SER A 299 -9.87 -7.67 9.66
N GLU A 300 -10.42 -7.54 10.86
CA GLU A 300 -11.55 -8.31 11.32
C GLU A 300 -12.70 -7.35 11.65
N GLN A 301 -13.91 -7.70 11.21
CA GLN A 301 -15.13 -6.96 11.50
C GLN A 301 -16.11 -7.86 12.26
N HIS A 302 -16.72 -7.32 13.28
CA HIS A 302 -17.77 -7.98 14.05
C HIS A 302 -19.10 -7.29 13.78
N LEU A 303 -19.98 -7.97 13.07
CA LEU A 303 -21.29 -7.46 12.68
C LEU A 303 -22.33 -7.93 13.70
N ILE A 304 -22.99 -7.00 14.38
CA ILE A 304 -23.98 -7.29 15.44
C ILE A 304 -25.28 -6.59 15.08
N ASN A 305 -26.41 -7.25 15.34
CA ASN A 305 -27.75 -6.70 15.11
C ASN A 305 -27.95 -6.20 13.67
N GLY A 306 -27.80 -7.10 12.71
CA GLY A 306 -27.91 -6.80 11.30
C GLY A 306 -29.22 -7.27 10.67
N PHE A 307 -29.37 -6.90 9.43
CA PHE A 307 -30.46 -7.33 8.56
C PHE A 307 -29.89 -8.11 7.39
N ASP A 308 -30.33 -9.34 7.21
CA ASP A 308 -29.95 -10.16 6.07
C ASP A 308 -30.84 -9.89 4.87
N LEU A 309 -30.20 -9.77 3.71
CA LEU A 309 -30.85 -9.81 2.40
C LEU A 309 -30.29 -11.01 1.64
N GLN A 310 -31.19 -11.79 1.03
CA GLN A 310 -30.80 -12.92 0.21
C GLN A 310 -31.05 -12.65 -1.26
N ARG A 311 -30.02 -12.87 -2.06
CA ARG A 311 -30.09 -12.80 -3.52
C ARG A 311 -30.61 -14.13 -4.09
N GLU A 312 -31.16 -14.11 -5.31
CA GLU A 312 -31.70 -15.30 -5.97
C GLU A 312 -30.69 -16.45 -6.14
N ASP A 313 -29.41 -16.15 -6.29
CA ASP A 313 -28.33 -17.15 -6.38
C ASP A 313 -27.92 -17.73 -5.02
N GLY A 314 -28.62 -17.36 -3.94
CA GLY A 314 -28.36 -17.81 -2.58
C GLY A 314 -27.31 -17.00 -1.81
N ALA A 315 -26.70 -15.99 -2.41
CA ALA A 315 -25.78 -15.11 -1.69
C ALA A 315 -26.53 -14.27 -0.63
N ILE A 316 -25.92 -14.13 0.55
CA ILE A 316 -26.52 -13.37 1.67
C ILE A 316 -25.61 -12.18 1.96
N ALA A 317 -26.19 -10.98 2.06
CA ALA A 317 -25.56 -9.80 2.61
C ALA A 317 -26.19 -9.45 3.97
N THR A 318 -25.35 -9.11 4.95
CA THR A 318 -25.79 -8.58 6.24
C THR A 318 -25.54 -7.08 6.25
N VAL A 319 -26.59 -6.30 6.40
CA VAL A 319 -26.53 -4.84 6.58
C VAL A 319 -26.63 -4.52 8.05
N CYS A 320 -25.62 -3.88 8.60
CA CYS A 320 -25.62 -3.45 10.00
C CYS A 320 -25.17 -1.98 10.12
N TYR A 321 -25.48 -1.38 11.24
CA TYR A 321 -25.03 -0.05 11.62
C TYR A 321 -24.09 -0.16 12.81
N ASP A 322 -22.88 0.35 12.64
CA ASP A 322 -21.90 0.49 13.70
C ASP A 322 -21.97 1.93 14.20
N GLY A 323 -22.71 2.13 15.28
CA GLY A 323 -22.94 3.44 15.87
C GLY A 323 -21.78 3.83 16.79
N TYR A 324 -20.68 4.34 16.21
CA TYR A 324 -19.68 5.08 16.97
C TYR A 324 -19.95 6.57 16.97
#